data_48dbc82abb533b77a76ec7f1d3490a58
#
_entry.id   48dbc82abb533b77a76ec7f1d3490a58
#
_cell.length_a   1.000
_cell.length_b   1.000
_cell.length_c   1.000
_cell.angle_alpha   90.00
_cell.angle_beta   90.00
_cell.angle_gamma   90.00
#
_symmetry.space_group_name_H-M   'P 1'
#
loop_
_entity.id
_entity.type
_entity.pdbx_description
1 polymer ?
#
loop_
_entity_poly.entity_id
_entity_poly.type
_entity_poly.pdbx_seq_one_letter_code
_entity_poly.pdbx_strand_id
1 'polypeptide(L)'
;MRNKLNIFFGFYELWIAFRYIRHRNKDNFISFISLTSIIGITLGVMALIVVLSVMNGFQNELKSKILSVASDIEVTGMGYVLKDWQTIEKQIEQIENVSATAPFTQNQSMIAMGKFNRGVMVRGIDPLLEPKVSDIHEKIFRGSYDLIPNKYEILIGIDLARYFSLKVGDKISMISSQANFSALGALPRIKQFKIKGIFDAGMHEYDSGLVIIHLHDAQQFFQFTRSN
;
A
#
# COMPACT_ATOMS: atom_id res chain seq x y z
N MET A 1 -31.14 -32.74 9.61
CA MET A 1 -30.71 -34.09 9.96
C MET A 1 -29.66 -34.72 9.01
N ARG A 2 -29.23 -34.07 7.94
CA ARG A 2 -28.34 -34.64 6.88
C ARG A 2 -26.84 -34.48 7.13
N ASN A 3 -26.41 -33.61 8.06
CA ASN A 3 -24.96 -33.36 8.30
C ASN A 3 -24.28 -34.26 9.33
N LYS A 4 -25.03 -35.04 10.12
CA LYS A 4 -24.41 -35.95 11.11
C LYS A 4 -24.00 -37.31 10.52
N LEU A 5 -24.59 -37.71 9.39
CA LEU A 5 -24.24 -38.99 8.74
C LEU A 5 -22.86 -38.92 8.04
N ASN A 6 -22.47 -37.79 7.48
CA ASN A 6 -21.18 -37.70 6.76
C ASN A 6 -19.95 -37.79 7.66
N ILE A 7 -20.06 -37.38 8.92
CA ILE A 7 -18.93 -37.45 9.87
C ILE A 7 -18.70 -38.88 10.33
N PHE A 8 -19.77 -39.67 10.48
CA PHE A 8 -19.67 -41.07 10.87
C PHE A 8 -19.07 -41.95 9.77
N PHE A 9 -19.32 -41.65 8.49
CA PHE A 9 -18.73 -42.41 7.37
C PHE A 9 -17.21 -42.22 7.30
N GLY A 10 -16.68 -41.05 7.49
CA GLY A 10 -15.24 -40.78 7.46
C GLY A 10 -14.46 -41.48 8.58
N PHE A 11 -15.05 -41.61 9.77
CA PHE A 11 -14.43 -42.37 10.88
C PHE A 11 -14.39 -43.88 10.62
N TYR A 12 -15.39 -44.43 9.99
CA TYR A 12 -15.45 -45.86 9.69
C TYR A 12 -14.44 -46.23 8.61
N GLU A 13 -14.29 -45.44 7.59
CA GLU A 13 -13.29 -45.63 6.54
C GLU A 13 -11.85 -45.53 7.09
N LEU A 14 -11.58 -44.57 7.94
CA LEU A 14 -10.30 -44.42 8.63
C LEU A 14 -10.02 -45.64 9.55
N TRP A 15 -11.03 -46.12 10.26
CA TRP A 15 -10.87 -47.26 11.14
C TRP A 15 -10.60 -48.55 10.35
N ILE A 16 -11.27 -48.76 9.22
CA ILE A 16 -11.02 -49.89 8.31
C ILE A 16 -9.60 -49.77 7.71
N ALA A 17 -9.21 -48.59 7.24
CA ALA A 17 -7.88 -48.37 6.68
C ALA A 17 -6.78 -48.67 7.72
N PHE A 18 -6.95 -48.19 8.96
CA PHE A 18 -6.01 -48.44 10.05
C PHE A 18 -5.93 -49.93 10.45
N ARG A 19 -7.08 -50.62 10.44
CA ARG A 19 -7.15 -52.08 10.68
C ARG A 19 -6.46 -52.86 9.56
N TYR A 20 -6.61 -52.45 8.30
CA TYR A 20 -5.95 -53.05 7.15
C TYR A 20 -4.44 -52.91 7.19
N ILE A 21 -3.95 -51.72 7.54
CA ILE A 21 -2.52 -51.45 7.68
C ILE A 21 -1.91 -52.26 8.84
N ARG A 22 -2.65 -52.40 9.95
CA ARG A 22 -2.17 -53.11 11.16
C ARG A 22 -2.26 -54.63 11.06
N HIS A 23 -3.16 -55.17 10.25
CA HIS A 23 -3.44 -56.61 10.25
C HIS A 23 -2.73 -57.38 9.12
N ARG A 24 -1.99 -56.67 8.26
CA ARG A 24 -1.33 -57.32 7.12
C ARG A 24 0.14 -57.65 7.43
N ASN A 25 0.33 -58.93 7.84
CA ASN A 25 1.37 -59.86 7.45
C ASN A 25 2.70 -59.93 8.16
N LYS A 26 3.11 -61.19 8.20
CA LYS A 26 4.38 -61.80 8.60
C LYS A 26 5.63 -61.25 7.88
N ASP A 27 5.48 -60.37 6.86
CA ASP A 27 6.61 -59.76 6.15
C ASP A 27 6.81 -58.30 6.62
N ASN A 28 7.66 -58.14 7.63
CA ASN A 28 8.03 -56.83 8.20
C ASN A 28 8.55 -55.82 7.15
N PHE A 29 9.11 -56.32 6.04
CA PHE A 29 9.69 -55.47 4.98
C PHE A 29 8.63 -54.71 4.17
N ILE A 30 7.52 -55.39 3.80
CA ILE A 30 6.43 -54.76 3.04
C ILE A 30 5.69 -53.70 3.89
N SER A 31 5.53 -54.02 5.18
CA SER A 31 4.92 -53.08 6.13
C SER A 31 5.78 -51.81 6.32
N PHE A 32 7.11 -51.97 6.35
CA PHE A 32 8.05 -50.85 6.45
C PHE A 32 7.99 -49.93 5.21
N ILE A 33 7.98 -50.51 3.99
CA ILE A 33 7.88 -49.71 2.75
C ILE A 33 6.56 -48.97 2.69
N SER A 34 5.44 -49.63 3.04
CA SER A 34 4.14 -48.95 3.03
C SER A 34 4.06 -47.82 4.05
N LEU A 35 4.62 -47.98 5.23
CA LEU A 35 4.66 -46.95 6.26
C LEU A 35 5.49 -45.75 5.84
N THR A 36 6.70 -45.98 5.31
CA THR A 36 7.57 -44.89 4.83
C THR A 36 6.95 -44.14 3.66
N SER A 37 6.27 -44.82 2.74
CA SER A 37 5.54 -44.18 1.65
C SER A 37 4.39 -43.32 2.15
N ILE A 38 3.59 -43.80 3.11
CA ILE A 38 2.49 -43.02 3.70
C ILE A 38 3.04 -41.79 4.42
N ILE A 39 4.09 -41.94 5.23
CA ILE A 39 4.74 -40.80 5.92
C ILE A 39 5.28 -39.79 4.90
N GLY A 40 5.96 -40.28 3.86
CA GLY A 40 6.50 -39.40 2.82
C GLY A 40 5.44 -38.58 2.11
N ILE A 41 4.34 -39.20 1.69
CA ILE A 41 3.21 -38.52 1.06
C ILE A 41 2.54 -37.53 2.05
N THR A 42 2.32 -37.95 3.28
CA THR A 42 1.70 -37.12 4.31
C THR A 42 2.54 -35.86 4.58
N LEU A 43 3.85 -36.02 4.75
CA LEU A 43 4.77 -34.88 4.93
C LEU A 43 4.80 -34.00 3.71
N GLY A 44 4.79 -34.54 2.50
CA GLY A 44 4.75 -33.78 1.26
C GLY A 44 3.48 -32.94 1.13
N VAL A 45 2.32 -33.54 1.38
CA VAL A 45 1.04 -32.84 1.35
C VAL A 45 0.96 -31.79 2.46
N MET A 46 1.41 -32.12 3.68
CA MET A 46 1.45 -31.15 4.79
C MET A 46 2.33 -29.96 4.45
N ALA A 47 3.53 -30.17 3.92
CA ALA A 47 4.42 -29.10 3.51
C ALA A 47 3.76 -28.20 2.44
N LEU A 48 3.10 -28.80 1.46
CA LEU A 48 2.40 -28.07 0.41
C LEU A 48 1.26 -27.21 0.97
N ILE A 49 0.44 -27.76 1.86
CA ILE A 49 -0.65 -27.01 2.51
C ILE A 49 -0.10 -25.83 3.31
N VAL A 50 0.97 -26.05 4.09
CA VAL A 50 1.60 -24.97 4.88
C VAL A 50 2.11 -23.87 3.98
N VAL A 51 2.85 -24.21 2.92
CA VAL A 51 3.39 -23.22 1.97
C VAL A 51 2.27 -22.42 1.30
N LEU A 52 1.22 -23.10 0.82
CA LEU A 52 0.09 -22.41 0.18
C LEU A 52 -0.67 -21.52 1.17
N SER A 53 -0.85 -21.97 2.41
CA SER A 53 -1.53 -21.17 3.44
C SER A 53 -0.74 -19.91 3.80
N VAL A 54 0.58 -20.04 3.97
CA VAL A 54 1.46 -18.88 4.23
C VAL A 54 1.47 -17.93 3.05
N MET A 55 1.56 -18.44 1.81
CA MET A 55 1.56 -17.61 0.61
C MET A 55 0.24 -16.85 0.46
N ASN A 56 -0.89 -17.49 0.65
CA ASN A 56 -2.21 -16.83 0.60
C ASN A 56 -2.35 -15.76 1.68
N GLY A 57 -1.91 -16.06 2.91
CA GLY A 57 -1.91 -15.07 4.00
C GLY A 57 -1.04 -13.85 3.68
N PHE A 58 0.16 -14.09 3.17
CA PHE A 58 1.09 -13.04 2.77
C PHE A 58 0.55 -12.16 1.63
N GLN A 59 -0.04 -12.77 0.59
CA GLN A 59 -0.65 -12.04 -0.52
C GLN A 59 -1.79 -11.13 -0.05
N ASN A 60 -2.66 -11.62 0.83
CA ASN A 60 -3.77 -10.85 1.37
C ASN A 60 -3.28 -9.68 2.23
N GLU A 61 -2.26 -9.91 3.06
CA GLU A 61 -1.66 -8.86 3.89
C GLU A 61 -0.99 -7.78 3.03
N LEU A 62 -0.22 -8.17 2.01
CA LEU A 62 0.38 -7.23 1.06
C LEU A 62 -0.67 -6.40 0.32
N LYS A 63 -1.71 -7.07 -0.20
CA LYS A 63 -2.80 -6.38 -0.90
C LYS A 63 -3.47 -5.36 0.01
N SER A 64 -3.80 -5.72 1.22
CA SER A 64 -4.41 -4.81 2.21
C SER A 64 -3.51 -3.60 2.50
N LYS A 65 -2.21 -3.81 2.67
CA LYS A 65 -1.26 -2.71 2.93
C LYS A 65 -1.09 -1.77 1.75
N ILE A 66 -1.01 -2.29 0.53
CA ILE A 66 -0.90 -1.47 -0.68
C ILE A 66 -2.15 -0.62 -0.85
N LEU A 67 -3.33 -1.22 -0.75
CA LEU A 67 -4.61 -0.52 -0.92
C LEU A 67 -4.92 0.47 0.21
N SER A 68 -4.26 0.36 1.37
CA SER A 68 -4.42 1.34 2.45
C SER A 68 -3.80 2.72 2.14
N VAL A 69 -2.89 2.80 1.17
CA VAL A 69 -2.19 4.04 0.80
C VAL A 69 -2.52 4.50 -0.62
N ALA A 70 -2.79 3.55 -1.52
CA ALA A 70 -3.13 3.80 -2.92
C ALA A 70 -4.59 3.45 -3.17
N SER A 71 -5.23 4.19 -4.07
CA SER A 71 -6.56 3.84 -4.58
C SER A 71 -6.49 2.57 -5.43
N ASP A 72 -7.62 1.86 -5.57
CA ASP A 72 -7.72 0.63 -6.39
C ASP A 72 -7.40 0.88 -7.86
N ILE A 73 -7.81 2.03 -8.40
CA ILE A 73 -7.63 2.39 -9.82
C ILE A 73 -7.21 3.85 -9.91
N GLU A 74 -6.21 4.13 -10.73
CA GLU A 74 -5.79 5.49 -11.07
C GLU A 74 -6.09 5.78 -12.54
N VAL A 75 -6.75 6.91 -12.79
CA VAL A 75 -7.05 7.39 -14.14
C VAL A 75 -6.15 8.58 -14.45
N THR A 76 -5.30 8.43 -15.46
CA THR A 76 -4.35 9.46 -15.90
C THR A 76 -4.57 9.83 -17.36
N GLY A 77 -4.30 11.08 -17.72
CA GLY A 77 -4.36 11.55 -19.09
C GLY A 77 -3.05 11.32 -19.85
N MET A 78 -3.05 11.58 -21.17
CA MET A 78 -1.84 11.57 -21.98
C MET A 78 -0.83 12.59 -21.42
N GLY A 79 0.41 12.16 -21.18
CA GLY A 79 1.44 13.01 -20.55
C GLY A 79 1.25 13.23 -19.04
N TYR A 80 0.53 12.31 -18.38
CA TYR A 80 0.27 12.34 -16.93
C TYR A 80 -0.52 13.58 -16.46
N VAL A 81 -1.21 14.27 -17.36
CA VAL A 81 -2.09 15.40 -17.02
C VAL A 81 -3.50 15.08 -17.49
N LEU A 82 -4.44 15.08 -16.57
CA LEU A 82 -5.86 14.90 -16.86
C LEU A 82 -6.51 16.28 -17.02
N LYS A 83 -6.82 16.66 -18.27
CA LYS A 83 -7.58 17.86 -18.55
C LYS A 83 -9.07 17.60 -18.32
N ASP A 84 -9.81 18.63 -17.93
CA ASP A 84 -11.27 18.54 -17.66
C ASP A 84 -11.64 17.43 -16.68
N TRP A 85 -10.80 17.22 -15.68
CA TRP A 85 -10.93 16.14 -14.70
C TRP A 85 -12.31 16.13 -14.03
N GLN A 86 -12.95 17.28 -13.82
CA GLN A 86 -14.30 17.37 -13.22
C GLN A 86 -15.38 16.72 -14.10
N THR A 87 -15.24 16.79 -15.42
CA THR A 87 -16.16 16.13 -16.36
C THR A 87 -15.94 14.62 -16.35
N ILE A 88 -14.67 14.20 -16.30
CA ILE A 88 -14.29 12.80 -16.24
C ILE A 88 -14.71 12.18 -14.91
N GLU A 89 -14.51 12.88 -13.80
CA GLU A 89 -14.97 12.48 -12.47
C GLU A 89 -16.47 12.13 -12.47
N LYS A 90 -17.33 13.03 -13.00
CA LYS A 90 -18.77 12.78 -13.11
C LYS A 90 -19.12 11.57 -13.98
N GLN A 91 -18.32 11.29 -15.02
CA GLN A 91 -18.51 10.10 -15.85
C GLN A 91 -18.14 8.84 -15.12
N ILE A 92 -17.03 8.86 -14.35
CA ILE A 92 -16.55 7.73 -13.57
C ILE A 92 -17.53 7.40 -12.45
N GLU A 93 -18.08 8.40 -11.76
CA GLU A 93 -19.08 8.19 -10.70
C GLU A 93 -20.39 7.54 -11.19
N GLN A 94 -20.67 7.58 -12.49
CA GLN A 94 -21.82 6.91 -13.09
C GLN A 94 -21.57 5.43 -13.40
N ILE A 95 -20.32 4.97 -13.30
CA ILE A 95 -19.96 3.58 -13.58
C ILE A 95 -20.38 2.70 -12.40
N GLU A 96 -21.07 1.61 -12.69
CA GLU A 96 -21.45 0.62 -11.70
C GLU A 96 -20.19 0.07 -10.97
N ASN A 97 -20.27 -0.06 -9.66
CA ASN A 97 -19.20 -0.49 -8.75
C ASN A 97 -18.07 0.53 -8.48
N VAL A 98 -18.20 1.79 -8.89
CA VAL A 98 -17.34 2.87 -8.41
C VAL A 98 -17.95 3.44 -7.13
N SER A 99 -17.23 3.36 -6.02
CA SER A 99 -17.71 3.82 -4.71
C SER A 99 -17.44 5.31 -4.49
N ALA A 100 -16.29 5.79 -4.91
CA ALA A 100 -15.88 7.19 -4.77
C ALA A 100 -14.72 7.54 -5.71
N THR A 101 -14.51 8.83 -5.92
CA THR A 101 -13.39 9.39 -6.67
C THR A 101 -12.71 10.50 -5.87
N ALA A 102 -11.41 10.69 -6.08
CA ALA A 102 -10.66 11.79 -5.50
C ALA A 102 -9.56 12.27 -6.47
N PRO A 103 -9.45 13.59 -6.71
CA PRO A 103 -8.38 14.12 -7.53
C PRO A 103 -7.05 14.10 -6.77
N PHE A 104 -5.98 13.75 -7.44
CA PHE A 104 -4.64 13.79 -6.87
C PHE A 104 -3.60 14.31 -7.88
N THR A 105 -2.44 14.71 -7.36
CA THR A 105 -1.24 14.95 -8.17
C THR A 105 -0.09 14.12 -7.63
N GLN A 106 0.80 13.65 -8.50
CA GLN A 106 1.96 12.86 -8.10
C GLN A 106 3.20 13.34 -8.83
N ASN A 107 4.23 13.73 -8.08
CA ASN A 107 5.48 14.24 -8.62
C ASN A 107 6.65 13.83 -7.75
N GLN A 108 7.83 13.80 -8.37
CA GLN A 108 9.07 13.57 -7.65
C GLN A 108 9.66 14.90 -7.18
N SER A 109 10.19 14.92 -5.97
CA SER A 109 10.90 16.03 -5.38
C SER A 109 12.04 15.55 -4.50
N MET A 110 12.84 16.47 -4.04
CA MET A 110 13.88 16.19 -3.07
C MET A 110 13.58 16.96 -1.78
N ILE A 111 13.62 16.31 -0.66
CA ILE A 111 13.63 16.94 0.66
C ILE A 111 15.07 17.17 1.07
N ALA A 112 15.35 18.37 1.55
CA ALA A 112 16.66 18.77 2.05
C ALA A 112 16.57 19.40 3.44
N MET A 113 17.47 18.97 4.32
CA MET A 113 17.66 19.53 5.66
C MET A 113 19.14 19.50 6.06
N GLY A 114 19.74 20.67 6.11
CA GLY A 114 21.18 20.81 6.36
C GLY A 114 22.02 20.08 5.31
N LYS A 115 22.78 19.05 5.74
CA LYS A 115 23.63 18.25 4.86
C LYS A 115 22.91 17.02 4.27
N PHE A 116 21.73 16.71 4.76
CA PHE A 116 20.97 15.52 4.36
C PHE A 116 19.98 15.89 3.27
N ASN A 117 19.86 15.01 2.29
CA ASN A 117 18.84 15.10 1.25
C ASN A 117 18.29 13.72 0.93
N ARG A 118 17.05 13.66 0.45
CA ARG A 118 16.40 12.42 0.02
C ARG A 118 15.36 12.71 -1.06
N GLY A 119 15.37 11.91 -2.12
CA GLY A 119 14.31 11.89 -3.12
C GLY A 119 13.03 11.34 -2.52
N VAL A 120 11.90 11.99 -2.80
CA VAL A 120 10.59 11.59 -2.32
C VAL A 120 9.55 11.71 -3.43
N MET A 121 8.52 10.89 -3.35
CA MET A 121 7.29 11.05 -4.10
C MET A 121 6.39 12.01 -3.34
N VAL A 122 5.94 13.05 -4.00
CA VAL A 122 4.99 14.03 -3.44
C VAL A 122 3.61 13.75 -4.00
N ARG A 123 2.68 13.39 -3.14
CA ARG A 123 1.27 13.22 -3.49
C ARG A 123 0.48 14.44 -2.98
N GLY A 124 -0.14 15.17 -3.89
CA GLY A 124 -1.06 16.27 -3.57
C GLY A 124 -2.49 15.74 -3.55
N ILE A 125 -3.18 15.85 -2.43
CA ILE A 125 -4.52 15.30 -2.21
C ILE A 125 -5.52 16.37 -1.77
N ASP A 126 -6.80 16.11 -1.98
CA ASP A 126 -7.87 16.82 -1.29
C ASP A 126 -8.20 16.10 0.01
N PRO A 127 -7.93 16.70 1.20
CA PRO A 127 -8.13 16.03 2.47
C PRO A 127 -9.58 15.64 2.78
N LEU A 128 -10.56 16.22 2.08
CA LEU A 128 -11.98 15.91 2.26
C LEU A 128 -12.42 14.73 1.39
N LEU A 129 -11.80 14.52 0.24
CA LEU A 129 -12.15 13.48 -0.72
C LEU A 129 -11.29 12.21 -0.57
N GLU A 130 -10.02 12.37 -0.26
CA GLU A 130 -9.05 11.27 -0.14
C GLU A 130 -9.50 10.16 0.84
N PRO A 131 -10.13 10.46 2.01
CA PRO A 131 -10.62 9.42 2.92
C PRO A 131 -11.67 8.47 2.32
N LYS A 132 -12.24 8.80 1.18
CA LYS A 132 -13.21 7.95 0.48
C LYS A 132 -12.54 6.90 -0.41
N VAL A 133 -11.26 7.11 -0.74
CA VAL A 133 -10.50 6.29 -1.71
C VAL A 133 -9.22 5.68 -1.13
N SER A 134 -8.75 6.14 0.04
CA SER A 134 -7.59 5.58 0.72
C SER A 134 -7.71 5.70 2.25
N ASP A 135 -7.05 4.81 2.97
CA ASP A 135 -7.08 4.76 4.44
C ASP A 135 -5.91 5.52 5.08
N ILE A 136 -5.20 6.34 4.31
CA ILE A 136 -4.00 7.04 4.80
C ILE A 136 -4.30 7.97 5.99
N HIS A 137 -5.52 8.50 6.06
CA HIS A 137 -5.98 9.33 7.17
C HIS A 137 -6.03 8.59 8.51
N GLU A 138 -6.26 7.27 8.49
CA GLU A 138 -6.25 6.39 9.68
C GLU A 138 -4.83 6.03 10.12
N LYS A 139 -3.84 6.21 9.24
CA LYS A 139 -2.44 5.86 9.49
C LYS A 139 -1.64 6.98 10.15
N ILE A 140 -2.26 8.07 10.57
CA ILE A 140 -1.56 9.16 11.25
C ILE A 140 -1.08 8.70 12.63
N PHE A 141 0.24 8.58 12.77
CA PHE A 141 0.90 8.18 14.00
C PHE A 141 1.04 9.35 15.00
N ARG A 142 1.33 10.57 14.48
CA ARG A 142 1.47 11.79 15.27
C ARG A 142 1.01 13.00 14.47
N GLY A 143 0.42 13.98 15.15
CA GLY A 143 -0.06 15.23 14.55
C GLY A 143 -1.49 15.12 14.05
N SER A 144 -1.81 15.81 12.96
CA SER A 144 -3.14 15.85 12.37
C SER A 144 -3.08 15.62 10.86
N TYR A 145 -4.12 15.04 10.32
CA TYR A 145 -4.31 14.83 8.87
C TYR A 145 -4.79 16.11 8.14
N ASP A 146 -5.36 17.09 8.88
CA ASP A 146 -6.02 18.28 8.31
C ASP A 146 -5.03 19.21 7.62
N LEU A 147 -4.81 19.00 6.33
CA LEU A 147 -4.02 19.88 5.50
C LEU A 147 -4.88 21.08 5.05
N ILE A 148 -4.38 22.29 5.26
CA ILE A 148 -5.08 23.54 4.90
C ILE A 148 -4.43 24.14 3.66
N PRO A 149 -5.22 24.54 2.62
CA PRO A 149 -4.67 25.14 1.41
C PRO A 149 -3.90 26.45 1.72
N ASN A 150 -2.83 26.71 0.97
CA ASN A 150 -1.95 27.87 1.13
C ASN A 150 -1.14 27.93 2.44
N LYS A 151 -1.17 26.89 3.26
CA LYS A 151 -0.36 26.83 4.50
C LYS A 151 0.96 26.11 4.30
N TYR A 152 1.15 25.42 3.18
CA TYR A 152 2.32 24.59 2.89
C TYR A 152 2.63 23.63 4.03
N GLU A 153 1.59 22.91 4.43
CA GLU A 153 1.66 21.83 5.41
C GLU A 153 1.95 20.51 4.70
N ILE A 154 2.66 19.61 5.39
CA ILE A 154 3.10 18.33 4.84
C ILE A 154 2.90 17.20 5.86
N LEU A 155 2.45 16.05 5.37
CA LEU A 155 2.51 14.78 6.08
C LEU A 155 3.71 14.01 5.56
N ILE A 156 4.48 13.42 6.47
CA ILE A 156 5.68 12.63 6.13
C ILE A 156 5.58 11.24 6.74
N GLY A 157 6.19 10.24 6.07
CA GLY A 157 6.26 8.90 6.62
C GLY A 157 7.19 8.82 7.83
N ILE A 158 6.94 7.84 8.69
CA ILE A 158 7.64 7.66 9.96
C ILE A 158 9.15 7.40 9.76
N ASP A 159 9.55 6.67 8.73
CA ASP A 159 10.96 6.39 8.44
C ASP A 159 11.68 7.64 7.92
N LEU A 160 10.99 8.46 7.14
CA LEU A 160 11.51 9.76 6.70
C LEU A 160 11.69 10.71 7.89
N ALA A 161 10.72 10.74 8.81
CA ALA A 161 10.81 11.52 10.04
C ALA A 161 11.99 11.08 10.91
N ARG A 162 12.22 9.77 11.04
CA ARG A 162 13.38 9.21 11.77
C ARG A 162 14.70 9.56 11.09
N TYR A 163 14.78 9.42 9.76
CA TYR A 163 16.00 9.70 9.00
C TYR A 163 16.50 11.14 9.20
N PHE A 164 15.59 12.10 9.17
CA PHE A 164 15.92 13.52 9.37
C PHE A 164 15.79 13.99 10.83
N SER A 165 15.40 13.12 11.76
CA SER A 165 15.10 13.46 13.18
C SER A 165 14.03 14.55 13.32
N LEU A 166 12.99 14.52 12.49
CA LEU A 166 11.93 15.51 12.40
C LEU A 166 10.77 15.22 13.36
N LYS A 167 10.13 16.29 13.81
CA LYS A 167 8.94 16.27 14.65
C LYS A 167 7.81 17.08 14.01
N VAL A 168 6.58 16.85 14.46
CA VAL A 168 5.44 17.68 14.09
C VAL A 168 5.71 19.13 14.50
N GLY A 169 5.50 20.05 13.57
CA GLY A 169 5.78 21.49 13.72
C GLY A 169 7.10 21.95 13.13
N ASP A 170 8.05 21.04 12.87
CA ASP A 170 9.32 21.39 12.21
C ASP A 170 9.09 21.81 10.75
N LYS A 171 10.07 22.51 10.19
CA LYS A 171 10.05 22.94 8.79
C LYS A 171 11.12 22.19 8.00
N ILE A 172 10.75 21.76 6.79
CA ILE A 172 11.66 21.14 5.83
C ILE A 172 11.61 21.85 4.49
N SER A 173 12.73 21.83 3.77
CA SER A 173 12.80 22.40 2.42
C SER A 173 12.52 21.30 1.40
N MET A 174 11.55 21.57 0.51
CA MET A 174 11.27 20.72 -0.64
C MET A 174 11.78 21.41 -1.90
N ILE A 175 12.47 20.64 -2.73
CA ILE A 175 13.10 21.10 -3.98
C ILE A 175 12.42 20.36 -5.12
N SER A 176 11.79 21.09 -6.04
CA SER A 176 11.15 20.50 -7.20
C SER A 176 12.17 19.91 -8.17
N SER A 177 11.87 18.74 -8.72
CA SER A 177 12.63 18.16 -9.83
C SER A 177 12.43 18.90 -11.15
N GLN A 178 11.36 19.70 -11.25
CA GLN A 178 11.07 20.54 -12.42
C GLN A 178 11.85 21.85 -12.30
N ALA A 179 12.78 22.07 -13.23
CA ALA A 179 13.52 23.31 -13.30
C ALA A 179 12.72 24.39 -14.04
N ASN A 180 12.66 25.60 -13.48
CA ASN A 180 12.21 26.77 -14.22
C ASN A 180 13.35 27.32 -15.04
N PHE A 181 13.15 27.39 -16.35
CA PHE A 181 14.10 28.07 -17.24
C PHE A 181 13.90 29.59 -17.14
N SER A 182 14.88 30.28 -16.59
CA SER A 182 14.95 31.73 -16.58
C SER A 182 16.11 32.19 -17.46
N ALA A 183 16.19 33.50 -17.73
CA ALA A 183 17.33 34.10 -18.46
C ALA A 183 18.69 33.85 -17.79
N LEU A 184 18.70 33.45 -16.50
CA LEU A 184 19.90 33.12 -15.71
C LEU A 184 20.18 31.63 -15.65
N GLY A 185 19.42 30.78 -16.36
CA GLY A 185 19.55 29.31 -16.39
C GLY A 185 18.40 28.58 -15.69
N ALA A 186 18.56 27.28 -15.54
CA ALA A 186 17.57 26.41 -14.89
C ALA A 186 17.72 26.49 -13.36
N LEU A 187 16.78 27.15 -12.70
CA LEU A 187 16.76 27.24 -11.23
C LEU A 187 15.68 26.30 -10.65
N PRO A 188 16.06 25.41 -9.73
CA PRO A 188 15.08 24.57 -9.06
C PRO A 188 14.22 25.42 -8.13
N ARG A 189 12.95 25.06 -8.02
CA ARG A 189 12.04 25.70 -7.09
C ARG A 189 12.21 25.10 -5.71
N ILE A 190 12.39 25.96 -4.70
CA ILE A 190 12.54 25.57 -3.30
C ILE A 190 11.42 26.20 -2.49
N LYS A 191 10.74 25.40 -1.67
CA LYS A 191 9.72 25.86 -0.74
C LYS A 191 9.86 25.18 0.59
N GLN A 192 9.61 25.91 1.66
CA GLN A 192 9.53 25.34 3.01
C GLN A 192 8.12 24.87 3.30
N PHE A 193 8.01 23.65 3.83
CA PHE A 193 6.78 23.05 4.31
C PHE A 193 6.88 22.79 5.81
N LYS A 194 5.76 22.98 6.52
CA LYS A 194 5.65 22.69 7.95
C LYS A 194 5.06 21.31 8.15
N ILE A 195 5.71 20.46 8.94
CA ILE A 195 5.22 19.11 9.25
C ILE A 195 3.95 19.21 10.09
N LYS A 196 2.84 18.77 9.54
CA LYS A 196 1.54 18.72 10.18
C LYS A 196 1.28 17.39 10.87
N GLY A 197 1.74 16.31 10.26
CA GLY A 197 1.60 14.96 10.79
C GLY A 197 2.66 14.00 10.27
N ILE A 198 2.79 12.90 10.96
CA ILE A 198 3.66 11.78 10.62
C ILE A 198 2.77 10.55 10.52
N PHE A 199 2.81 9.86 9.38
CA PHE A 199 2.05 8.63 9.15
C PHE A 199 2.93 7.39 9.22
N ASP A 200 2.31 6.25 9.50
CA ASP A 200 2.92 4.92 9.49
C ASP A 200 2.05 4.00 8.63
N ALA A 201 2.43 3.84 7.37
CA ALA A 201 1.72 2.97 6.42
C ALA A 201 2.04 1.48 6.64
N GLY A 202 3.08 1.17 7.41
CA GLY A 202 3.60 -0.18 7.63
C GLY A 202 4.32 -0.76 6.42
N MET A 203 4.72 0.08 5.46
CA MET A 203 5.52 -0.27 4.28
C MET A 203 6.68 0.70 4.13
N HIS A 204 7.90 0.17 4.19
CA HIS A 204 9.12 0.98 4.14
C HIS A 204 9.20 1.92 2.94
N GLU A 205 8.71 1.50 1.77
CA GLU A 205 8.72 2.33 0.56
C GLU A 205 7.90 3.61 0.73
N TYR A 206 6.69 3.51 1.29
CA TYR A 206 5.85 4.66 1.59
C TYR A 206 6.35 5.45 2.78
N ASP A 207 6.75 4.76 3.86
CA ASP A 207 7.19 5.42 5.10
C ASP A 207 8.51 6.17 4.94
N SER A 208 9.35 5.77 3.95
CA SER A 208 10.63 6.41 3.67
C SER A 208 10.65 7.31 2.44
N GLY A 209 9.66 7.19 1.55
CA GLY A 209 9.69 7.81 0.22
C GLY A 209 8.46 8.61 -0.17
N LEU A 210 7.35 8.52 0.57
CA LEU A 210 6.13 9.25 0.27
C LEU A 210 5.95 10.43 1.22
N VAL A 211 5.54 11.56 0.65
CA VAL A 211 5.06 12.73 1.39
C VAL A 211 3.75 13.22 0.79
N ILE A 212 2.88 13.75 1.63
CA ILE A 212 1.54 14.17 1.24
C ILE A 212 1.37 15.63 1.57
N ILE A 213 0.84 16.39 0.63
CA ILE A 213 0.54 17.81 0.76
C ILE A 213 -0.87 18.11 0.25
N HIS A 214 -1.39 19.28 0.54
CA HIS A 214 -2.67 19.72 -0.01
C HIS A 214 -2.59 19.84 -1.54
N LEU A 215 -3.61 19.40 -2.28
CA LEU A 215 -3.68 19.43 -3.75
C LEU A 215 -3.39 20.82 -4.31
N HIS A 216 -3.99 21.85 -3.73
CA HIS A 216 -3.77 23.24 -4.15
C HIS A 216 -2.30 23.68 -3.97
N ASP A 217 -1.64 23.31 -2.86
CA ASP A 217 -0.24 23.63 -2.61
C ASP A 217 0.68 22.87 -3.56
N ALA A 218 0.33 21.62 -3.91
CA ALA A 218 1.02 20.85 -4.94
C ALA A 218 0.92 21.53 -6.31
N GLN A 219 -0.28 21.93 -6.72
CA GLN A 219 -0.50 22.63 -7.98
C GLN A 219 0.30 23.93 -8.07
N GLN A 220 0.37 24.70 -6.99
CA GLN A 220 1.18 25.91 -6.94
C GLN A 220 2.68 25.61 -6.96
N PHE A 221 3.13 24.62 -6.19
CA PHE A 221 4.53 24.28 -6.07
C PHE A 221 5.09 23.72 -7.37
N PHE A 222 4.37 22.84 -8.06
CA PHE A 222 4.78 22.27 -9.34
C PHE A 222 4.37 23.09 -10.55
N GLN A 223 3.67 24.21 -10.36
CA GLN A 223 3.16 25.05 -11.45
C GLN A 223 2.45 24.24 -12.53
N PHE A 224 1.54 23.38 -12.11
CA PHE A 224 0.60 22.84 -13.08
C PHE A 224 -0.13 24.04 -13.69
N THR A 225 0.34 24.48 -14.85
CA THR A 225 -0.25 25.59 -15.56
C THR A 225 -1.73 25.26 -15.74
N ARG A 226 -2.59 26.15 -15.27
CA ARG A 226 -3.98 26.21 -15.73
C ARG A 226 -3.90 26.33 -17.26
N SER A 227 -3.81 25.22 -17.98
CA SER A 227 -4.10 25.28 -19.41
C SER A 227 -5.61 25.41 -19.50
N ASN A 228 -6.02 26.61 -19.94
CA ASN A 228 -7.36 26.93 -20.35
C ASN A 228 -7.96 25.82 -21.23
#